data_15b4834886f22e811b7cdac876c62fbb
#
_entry.id   15b4834886f22e811b7cdac876c62fbb
#
_cell.length_a   1.000
_cell.length_b   1.000
_cell.length_c   1.000
_cell.angle_alpha   90.00
_cell.angle_beta   90.00
_cell.angle_gamma   90.00
#
_symmetry.space_group_name_H-M   'P 1'
#
loop_
_entity.id
_entity.type
_entity.pdbx_description
1 polymer ?
#
loop_
_entity_poly.entity_id
_entity_poly.type
_entity_poly.pdbx_seq_one_letter_code
_entity_poly.pdbx_strand_id
1 'polypeptide(L)'
;MANMNQYQNIPVEKFRFSQKTDLGHDKKFETKPVSYFQGAFRRFCKNKGAVVGGVIILVLVLFAIIAPFFTPFTPRYQDARYSYVTPKSKLFANSNLEFWDGCKIKDTNYVGYLKDLALEAETGREIIKNDKVTISEDGATYYYRYDTYYGVGFGKYKEITPEKYADIQRYQNETGRQVLYPVVKLSDRPTLEKNKYDANIYYVVEDKKAVTVRPKLDDDGNIIPNYWKYDPDDAPGTVAKYDSIRIEGDEGVPVLVTKVDENGNVVRDEKGKVVKEEKAYYYAYGIQFPSTVQVRVETYEYYIYEHTQELKDGITEPFFLFGTTGTGKDIFACLAYGARFSFIFASVVAIVNFIVGIIWGSISGYFGGKLDLAMERFCEILGSVPTMIIITLLKYHMGRFILENALYELVDIQSAIVLFISFFATGWIGIAGRTRMQFYRFKNQEYVLAARTLGASDSRIMFKHIFPNGLGTIVTSIALIIPSMIYSETSLSYLGIINLEAGNLTSVGTLINAGQEAFQTLDLNKAYVALFPCLFLVLLMLSFNLFGNGLRDAFNPSLRGSED
;
A
#
# COMPACT_ATOMS: atom_id res chain seq x y z
N MET A 1 62.88 -31.69 54.18
CA MET A 1 63.17 -30.65 55.20
C MET A 1 63.80 -29.47 54.45
N ALA A 2 63.04 -28.55 54.01
CA ALA A 2 63.51 -27.36 53.26
C ALA A 2 63.96 -26.30 54.29
N ASN A 3 65.08 -25.68 53.97
CA ASN A 3 65.91 -24.76 54.74
C ASN A 3 65.09 -23.66 55.47
N MET A 4 64.85 -23.82 56.78
CA MET A 4 64.24 -22.78 57.61
C MET A 4 65.22 -21.64 57.96
N ASN A 5 66.50 -21.75 57.61
CA ASN A 5 67.55 -20.77 57.96
C ASN A 5 67.64 -19.55 57.02
N GLN A 6 66.85 -19.49 55.91
CA GLN A 6 66.92 -18.38 54.96
C GLN A 6 66.14 -17.12 55.37
N TYR A 7 65.33 -17.23 56.44
CA TYR A 7 64.47 -16.13 56.90
C TYR A 7 64.90 -15.47 58.19
N GLN A 8 65.99 -15.97 58.87
CA GLN A 8 66.41 -15.44 60.13
C GLN A 8 67.23 -14.14 60.09
N ASN A 9 67.63 -13.67 58.93
CA ASN A 9 68.40 -12.43 58.77
C ASN A 9 67.74 -11.41 57.83
N ILE A 10 66.45 -11.25 57.97
CA ILE A 10 65.78 -10.18 57.26
C ILE A 10 65.88 -8.90 58.07
N PRO A 11 66.56 -7.84 57.61
CA PRO A 11 66.68 -6.58 58.33
C PRO A 11 65.28 -6.03 58.69
N VAL A 12 65.15 -5.53 59.96
CA VAL A 12 63.91 -4.95 60.47
C VAL A 12 63.34 -3.85 59.58
N GLU A 13 64.19 -3.22 58.76
CA GLU A 13 63.81 -2.22 57.76
C GLU A 13 62.93 -2.76 56.62
N LYS A 14 62.99 -4.07 56.35
CA LYS A 14 62.12 -4.72 55.39
C LYS A 14 60.72 -5.00 55.91
N PHE A 15 60.50 -4.87 57.20
CA PHE A 15 59.18 -4.98 57.86
C PHE A 15 58.54 -3.60 58.09
N ARG A 16 59.12 -2.51 57.55
CA ARG A 16 58.39 -1.24 57.52
C ARG A 16 57.30 -1.35 56.50
N PHE A 17 56.05 -1.08 56.93
CA PHE A 17 54.91 -0.94 55.99
C PHE A 17 55.31 -0.01 54.86
N SER A 18 55.19 -0.47 53.62
CA SER A 18 55.43 0.28 52.39
C SER A 18 54.41 1.38 52.16
N GLN A 19 54.00 2.09 53.19
CA GLN A 19 53.00 3.16 53.15
C GLN A 19 53.54 4.57 52.91
N LYS A 20 54.73 4.67 52.31
CA LYS A 20 55.23 5.98 51.85
C LYS A 20 55.49 6.02 50.37
N THR A 21 54.70 5.32 49.59
CA THR A 21 54.54 5.64 48.22
C THR A 21 53.19 6.32 48.07
N ASP A 22 53.21 7.48 47.46
CA ASP A 22 52.05 8.26 47.12
C ASP A 22 50.81 7.41 46.98
N LEU A 23 49.85 7.68 47.83
CA LEU A 23 48.50 7.19 47.71
C LEU A 23 47.93 7.67 46.37
N GLY A 24 48.27 6.95 45.30
CA GLY A 24 47.58 7.07 44.02
C GLY A 24 46.10 6.69 44.13
N HIS A 25 45.58 6.65 45.37
CA HIS A 25 44.18 6.31 45.66
C HIS A 25 43.22 7.47 45.63
N ASP A 26 43.70 8.73 45.55
CA ASP A 26 42.84 9.91 45.52
C ASP A 26 42.91 10.70 44.23
N LYS A 27 43.33 10.12 43.12
CA LYS A 27 42.93 10.67 41.85
C LYS A 27 41.41 10.49 41.72
N LYS A 28 40.69 11.58 42.03
CA LYS A 28 39.26 11.67 41.66
C LYS A 28 39.12 11.15 40.25
N PHE A 29 38.24 10.15 40.08
CA PHE A 29 37.90 9.69 38.73
C PHE A 29 37.60 10.92 37.89
N GLU A 30 38.44 11.24 36.93
CA GLU A 30 38.28 12.40 36.02
C GLU A 30 37.02 12.28 35.16
N THR A 31 36.47 11.08 35.08
CA THR A 31 35.24 10.79 34.35
C THR A 31 34.06 10.63 35.32
N LYS A 32 33.00 11.44 35.10
CA LYS A 32 31.74 11.28 35.83
C LYS A 32 31.20 9.85 35.55
N PRO A 33 30.70 9.14 36.56
CA PRO A 33 30.13 7.81 36.35
C PRO A 33 28.95 7.91 35.37
N VAL A 34 29.07 7.25 34.24
CA VAL A 34 28.06 7.24 33.17
C VAL A 34 27.10 6.10 33.44
N SER A 35 25.79 6.38 33.39
CA SER A 35 24.76 5.35 33.47
C SER A 35 24.97 4.28 32.38
N TYR A 36 24.63 3.02 32.71
CA TYR A 36 24.71 1.91 31.77
C TYR A 36 24.10 2.21 30.40
N PHE A 37 22.89 2.77 30.41
CA PHE A 37 22.19 3.16 29.16
C PHE A 37 22.88 4.31 28.44
N GLN A 38 23.41 5.28 29.14
CA GLN A 38 24.13 6.40 28.55
C GLN A 38 25.44 5.95 27.91
N GLY A 39 26.16 5.01 28.53
CA GLY A 39 27.34 4.39 27.94
C GLY A 39 27.01 3.57 26.68
N ALA A 40 25.94 2.78 26.73
CA ALA A 40 25.46 2.02 25.58
C ALA A 40 25.04 2.95 24.43
N PHE A 41 24.31 4.04 24.74
CA PHE A 41 23.92 5.03 23.71
C PHE A 41 25.11 5.72 23.04
N ARG A 42 26.15 6.10 23.82
CA ARG A 42 27.38 6.67 23.26
C ARG A 42 28.08 5.69 22.30
N ARG A 43 28.18 4.40 22.67
CA ARG A 43 28.74 3.36 21.78
C ARG A 43 27.89 3.15 20.53
N PHE A 44 26.57 3.15 20.68
CA PHE A 44 25.66 3.08 19.55
C PHE A 44 25.91 4.21 18.55
N CYS A 45 26.01 5.46 19.02
CA CYS A 45 26.28 6.63 18.18
C CYS A 45 27.66 6.62 17.48
N LYS A 46 28.64 5.89 18.01
CA LYS A 46 29.94 5.69 17.34
C LYS A 46 29.86 4.74 16.14
N ASN A 47 28.87 3.84 16.12
CA ASN A 47 28.65 2.91 15.01
C ASN A 47 27.86 3.59 13.89
N LYS A 48 28.57 4.05 12.84
CA LYS A 48 27.97 4.78 11.70
C LYS A 48 26.85 3.99 11.01
N GLY A 49 27.02 2.68 10.84
CA GLY A 49 25.99 1.82 10.23
C GLY A 49 24.71 1.77 11.06
N ALA A 50 24.83 1.68 12.38
CA ALA A 50 23.71 1.68 13.30
C ALA A 50 22.93 3.02 13.28
N VAL A 51 23.67 4.13 13.23
CA VAL A 51 23.07 5.47 13.14
C VAL A 51 22.32 5.65 11.81
N VAL A 52 22.94 5.24 10.68
CA VAL A 52 22.26 5.27 9.37
C VAL A 52 21.01 4.41 9.38
N GLY A 53 21.09 3.17 9.91
CA GLY A 53 19.91 2.32 10.08
C GLY A 53 18.81 2.98 10.91
N GLY A 54 19.18 3.60 12.04
CA GLY A 54 18.26 4.32 12.92
C GLY A 54 17.58 5.52 12.23
N VAL A 55 18.33 6.29 11.44
CA VAL A 55 17.79 7.42 10.65
C VAL A 55 16.81 6.92 9.59
N ILE A 56 17.14 5.86 8.86
CA ILE A 56 16.23 5.31 7.84
C ILE A 56 14.95 4.77 8.51
N ILE A 57 15.04 4.05 9.63
CA ILE A 57 13.85 3.61 10.38
C ILE A 57 12.99 4.80 10.78
N LEU A 58 13.61 5.88 11.30
CA LEU A 58 12.88 7.08 11.67
C LEU A 58 12.16 7.69 10.47
N VAL A 59 12.82 7.79 9.32
CA VAL A 59 12.22 8.29 8.08
C VAL A 59 11.04 7.41 7.64
N LEU A 60 11.17 6.08 7.68
CA LEU A 60 10.10 5.16 7.31
C LEU A 60 8.91 5.23 8.28
N VAL A 61 9.17 5.38 9.58
CA VAL A 61 8.11 5.58 10.59
C VAL A 61 7.42 6.93 10.41
N LEU A 62 8.19 8.00 10.17
CA LEU A 62 7.62 9.32 9.87
C LEU A 62 6.81 9.30 8.57
N PHE A 63 7.28 8.61 7.54
CA PHE A 63 6.49 8.37 6.33
C PHE A 63 5.15 7.69 6.65
N ALA A 64 5.16 6.61 7.40
CA ALA A 64 3.94 5.89 7.77
C ALA A 64 2.94 6.74 8.58
N ILE A 65 3.44 7.69 9.40
CA ILE A 65 2.60 8.56 10.21
C ILE A 65 2.10 9.77 9.40
N ILE A 66 2.98 10.40 8.64
CA ILE A 66 2.77 11.72 8.04
C ILE A 66 2.17 11.62 6.64
N ALA A 67 2.66 10.68 5.80
CA ALA A 67 2.23 10.58 4.40
C ALA A 67 0.71 10.38 4.20
N PRO A 68 -0.03 9.66 5.07
CA PRO A 68 -1.49 9.57 4.95
C PRO A 68 -2.23 10.91 5.03
N PHE A 69 -1.62 11.96 5.59
CA PHE A 69 -2.22 13.29 5.66
C PHE A 69 -1.97 14.14 4.40
N PHE A 70 -1.04 13.72 3.55
CA PHE A 70 -0.68 14.43 2.31
C PHE A 70 -1.30 13.81 1.05
N THR A 71 -2.02 12.70 1.17
CA THR A 71 -2.76 12.10 0.08
C THR A 71 -4.26 12.32 0.27
N PRO A 72 -5.00 12.74 -0.77
CA PRO A 72 -6.45 12.83 -0.70
C PRO A 72 -7.11 11.45 -0.74
N PHE A 73 -6.37 10.41 -1.15
CA PHE A 73 -6.88 9.07 -1.33
C PHE A 73 -6.81 8.24 -0.05
N THR A 74 -7.81 7.40 0.15
CA THR A 74 -7.85 6.39 1.22
C THR A 74 -7.62 4.99 0.63
N PRO A 75 -7.32 3.96 1.44
CA PRO A 75 -7.22 2.58 0.94
C PRO A 75 -8.51 2.03 0.33
N ARG A 76 -9.64 2.66 0.62
CA ARG A 76 -10.96 2.31 0.05
C ARG A 76 -11.17 2.87 -1.35
N TYR A 77 -10.50 3.98 -1.66
CA TYR A 77 -10.62 4.60 -2.95
C TYR A 77 -10.08 3.68 -4.03
N GLN A 78 -10.89 3.44 -5.04
CA GLN A 78 -10.52 2.71 -6.24
C GLN A 78 -11.27 3.27 -7.45
N ASP A 79 -10.56 3.45 -8.54
CA ASP A 79 -11.15 3.87 -9.79
C ASP A 79 -10.65 2.98 -10.94
N ALA A 80 -11.49 2.05 -11.36
CA ALA A 80 -11.15 1.10 -12.42
C ALA A 80 -10.81 1.78 -13.77
N ARG A 81 -11.18 3.04 -13.94
CA ARG A 81 -10.82 3.83 -15.14
C ARG A 81 -9.32 4.09 -15.18
N TYR A 82 -8.73 4.31 -14.01
CA TYR A 82 -7.29 4.56 -13.81
C TYR A 82 -6.54 3.30 -13.35
N SER A 83 -6.89 2.15 -13.92
CA SER A 83 -6.18 0.90 -13.70
C SER A 83 -4.81 0.92 -14.36
N TYR A 84 -3.75 0.56 -13.61
CA TYR A 84 -2.37 0.51 -14.09
C TYR A 84 -1.86 1.82 -14.72
N VAL A 85 -2.22 2.96 -14.14
CA VAL A 85 -1.65 4.25 -14.51
C VAL A 85 -0.23 4.36 -13.95
N THR A 86 0.70 4.76 -14.81
CA THR A 86 2.12 4.83 -14.46
C THR A 86 2.43 5.97 -13.50
N PRO A 87 3.53 5.89 -12.73
CA PRO A 87 3.95 6.94 -11.82
C PRO A 87 4.14 8.29 -12.50
N LYS A 88 3.64 9.36 -11.85
CA LYS A 88 3.79 10.75 -12.33
C LYS A 88 4.27 11.65 -11.22
N SER A 89 5.27 12.48 -11.53
CA SER A 89 5.77 13.51 -10.61
C SER A 89 5.79 14.87 -11.32
N LYS A 90 5.31 15.91 -10.64
CA LYS A 90 5.36 17.29 -11.17
C LYS A 90 6.78 17.77 -11.47
N LEU A 91 7.79 17.21 -10.80
CA LEU A 91 9.20 17.55 -11.03
C LEU A 91 9.75 16.93 -12.34
N PHE A 92 9.26 15.76 -12.73
CA PHE A 92 9.76 15.00 -13.86
C PHE A 92 8.83 15.01 -15.08
N ALA A 93 7.57 15.38 -14.91
CA ALA A 93 6.56 15.38 -15.96
C ALA A 93 6.96 16.21 -17.21
N ASN A 94 7.78 17.24 -17.01
CA ASN A 94 8.28 18.10 -18.07
C ASN A 94 9.78 17.90 -18.33
N SER A 95 10.39 16.84 -17.80
CA SER A 95 11.81 16.57 -18.01
C SER A 95 12.01 15.62 -19.19
N ASN A 96 13.14 15.78 -19.90
CA ASN A 96 13.53 14.87 -20.98
C ASN A 96 14.01 13.50 -20.47
N LEU A 97 13.84 13.21 -19.16
CA LEU A 97 14.39 12.00 -18.54
C LEU A 97 13.53 10.75 -18.76
N GLU A 98 12.35 10.89 -19.38
CA GLU A 98 11.44 9.77 -19.68
C GLU A 98 11.13 8.85 -18.47
N PHE A 99 11.26 9.38 -17.27
CA PHE A 99 11.11 8.66 -16.02
C PHE A 99 10.11 9.40 -15.12
N TRP A 100 9.14 8.69 -14.56
CA TRP A 100 8.15 9.24 -13.63
C TRP A 100 7.29 10.38 -14.22
N ASP A 101 6.99 10.28 -15.50
CA ASP A 101 6.25 11.30 -16.27
C ASP A 101 4.80 10.91 -16.59
N GLY A 102 4.37 9.73 -16.15
CA GLY A 102 3.02 9.24 -16.39
C GLY A 102 2.84 8.52 -17.72
N CYS A 103 3.92 8.25 -18.45
CA CYS A 103 3.85 7.61 -19.76
C CYS A 103 4.30 6.15 -19.73
N LYS A 104 3.79 5.36 -20.68
CA LYS A 104 4.25 3.99 -20.94
C LYS A 104 4.44 3.76 -22.43
N ILE A 105 5.17 2.73 -22.80
CA ILE A 105 5.19 2.26 -24.18
C ILE A 105 3.89 1.48 -24.41
N LYS A 106 3.11 1.90 -25.38
CA LYS A 106 1.89 1.24 -25.83
C LYS A 106 2.18 0.56 -27.17
N ASP A 107 1.70 -0.67 -27.29
CA ASP A 107 1.65 -1.45 -28.50
C ASP A 107 0.19 -1.59 -28.95
N THR A 108 -0.08 -1.30 -30.21
CA THR A 108 -1.44 -1.39 -30.75
C THR A 108 -1.40 -1.55 -32.27
N ASN A 109 -2.53 -1.95 -32.85
CA ASN A 109 -2.68 -1.96 -34.31
C ASN A 109 -2.94 -0.55 -34.84
N TYR A 110 -2.96 -0.41 -36.19
CA TYR A 110 -3.19 0.87 -36.87
C TYR A 110 -4.47 1.57 -36.42
N VAL A 111 -5.57 0.83 -36.24
CA VAL A 111 -6.86 1.42 -35.82
C VAL A 111 -6.77 1.96 -34.38
N GLY A 112 -6.11 1.26 -33.51
CA GLY A 112 -5.85 1.73 -32.12
C GLY A 112 -4.98 2.98 -32.08
N TYR A 113 -3.95 3.04 -32.95
CA TYR A 113 -3.12 4.23 -33.09
C TYR A 113 -3.91 5.44 -33.59
N LEU A 114 -4.74 5.26 -34.63
CA LEU A 114 -5.63 6.31 -35.13
C LEU A 114 -6.63 6.80 -34.09
N LYS A 115 -7.13 5.89 -33.23
CA LYS A 115 -8.03 6.27 -32.15
C LYS A 115 -7.36 7.17 -31.11
N ASP A 116 -6.11 6.90 -30.75
CA ASP A 116 -5.37 7.74 -29.82
C ASP A 116 -5.04 9.11 -30.44
N LEU A 117 -4.69 9.17 -31.72
CA LEU A 117 -4.52 10.42 -32.46
C LEU A 117 -5.83 11.23 -32.57
N ALA A 118 -6.97 10.56 -32.77
CA ALA A 118 -8.26 11.23 -32.80
C ALA A 118 -8.62 11.84 -31.45
N LEU A 119 -8.35 11.10 -30.35
CA LEU A 119 -8.56 11.60 -29.01
C LEU A 119 -7.66 12.81 -28.72
N GLU A 120 -6.42 12.78 -29.17
CA GLU A 120 -5.49 13.93 -29.07
C GLU A 120 -6.04 15.14 -29.86
N ALA A 121 -6.46 14.94 -31.11
CA ALA A 121 -7.03 16.00 -31.95
C ALA A 121 -8.34 16.59 -31.37
N GLU A 122 -9.18 15.75 -30.76
CA GLU A 122 -10.45 16.16 -30.18
C GLU A 122 -10.30 16.89 -28.83
N THR A 123 -9.35 16.46 -28.01
CA THR A 123 -9.15 17.00 -26.65
C THR A 123 -8.12 18.12 -26.59
N GLY A 124 -7.29 18.25 -27.62
CA GLY A 124 -6.14 19.17 -27.64
C GLY A 124 -5.04 18.83 -26.63
N ARG A 125 -5.07 17.61 -26.06
CA ARG A 125 -4.07 17.13 -25.09
C ARG A 125 -3.08 16.22 -25.79
N GLU A 126 -1.81 16.38 -25.50
CA GLU A 126 -0.75 15.52 -26.02
C GLU A 126 -0.81 14.13 -25.34
N ILE A 127 -1.37 13.16 -26.04
CA ILE A 127 -1.55 11.78 -25.57
C ILE A 127 -0.39 10.90 -26.04
N ILE A 128 0.07 11.12 -27.28
CA ILE A 128 1.21 10.44 -27.86
C ILE A 128 2.44 11.31 -27.63
N LYS A 129 3.30 10.89 -26.73
CA LYS A 129 4.55 11.60 -26.39
C LYS A 129 5.66 11.18 -27.34
N ASN A 130 6.31 12.14 -27.94
CA ASN A 130 7.42 12.01 -28.90
C ASN A 130 7.03 11.51 -30.30
N ASP A 131 7.62 12.15 -31.29
CA ASP A 131 7.50 11.88 -32.72
C ASP A 131 8.06 10.51 -33.18
N LYS A 132 8.43 9.64 -32.23
CA LYS A 132 9.00 8.32 -32.54
C LYS A 132 7.95 7.23 -32.41
N VAL A 133 7.09 7.14 -33.39
CA VAL A 133 6.28 5.95 -33.61
C VAL A 133 7.14 4.93 -34.32
N THR A 134 7.35 3.77 -33.73
CA THR A 134 8.06 2.65 -34.34
C THR A 134 7.02 1.64 -34.82
N ILE A 135 7.13 1.20 -36.05
CA ILE A 135 6.24 0.21 -36.64
C ILE A 135 7.01 -1.11 -36.71
N SER A 136 6.35 -2.22 -36.36
CA SER A 136 6.92 -3.56 -36.50
C SER A 136 7.29 -3.88 -37.95
N GLU A 137 8.20 -4.82 -38.15
CA GLU A 137 8.67 -5.21 -39.51
C GLU A 137 7.54 -5.71 -40.42
N ASP A 138 6.49 -6.29 -39.85
CA ASP A 138 5.28 -6.75 -40.53
C ASP A 138 4.25 -5.63 -40.82
N GLY A 139 4.51 -4.42 -40.30
CA GLY A 139 3.60 -3.27 -40.45
C GLY A 139 2.32 -3.35 -39.60
N ALA A 140 2.17 -4.38 -38.78
CA ALA A 140 0.92 -4.66 -38.03
C ALA A 140 0.82 -3.94 -36.69
N THR A 141 1.95 -3.70 -36.03
CA THR A 141 1.98 -3.17 -34.66
C THR A 141 2.71 -1.82 -34.61
N TYR A 142 2.07 -0.87 -33.95
CA TYR A 142 2.57 0.47 -33.69
C TYR A 142 3.03 0.58 -32.25
N TYR A 143 4.26 1.01 -32.01
CA TYR A 143 4.84 1.25 -30.72
C TYR A 143 5.07 2.74 -30.54
N TYR A 144 4.54 3.30 -29.46
CA TYR A 144 4.73 4.72 -29.14
C TYR A 144 4.60 4.96 -27.65
N ARG A 145 5.07 6.12 -27.23
CA ARG A 145 4.97 6.57 -25.87
C ARG A 145 3.62 7.24 -25.64
N TYR A 146 2.88 6.74 -24.65
CA TYR A 146 1.48 7.03 -24.42
C TYR A 146 1.26 7.56 -22.99
N ASP A 147 0.64 8.75 -22.86
CA ASP A 147 0.25 9.31 -21.57
C ASP A 147 -0.94 8.53 -20.98
N THR A 148 -0.71 7.88 -19.83
CA THR A 148 -1.69 7.01 -19.19
C THR A 148 -2.79 7.77 -18.46
N TYR A 149 -2.66 9.08 -18.28
CA TYR A 149 -3.65 9.94 -17.63
C TYR A 149 -4.65 10.51 -18.63
N TYR A 150 -4.18 10.98 -19.78
CA TYR A 150 -5.01 11.59 -20.81
C TYR A 150 -5.68 10.59 -21.74
N GLY A 151 -4.99 9.51 -22.06
CA GLY A 151 -5.47 8.50 -22.97
C GLY A 151 -6.43 7.47 -22.37
N VAL A 152 -6.80 7.62 -21.09
CA VAL A 152 -7.61 6.65 -20.36
C VAL A 152 -9.06 6.65 -20.85
N GLY A 153 -9.58 5.46 -21.08
CA GLY A 153 -11.01 5.23 -21.13
C GLY A 153 -11.72 5.72 -22.38
N PHE A 154 -11.00 5.84 -23.50
CA PHE A 154 -11.64 6.11 -24.78
C PHE A 154 -12.86 5.21 -24.97
N GLY A 155 -14.03 5.84 -25.10
CA GLY A 155 -15.26 5.17 -25.47
C GLY A 155 -15.96 4.32 -24.40
N LYS A 156 -15.69 4.49 -23.12
CA LYS A 156 -16.47 3.82 -22.08
C LYS A 156 -17.84 4.46 -21.90
N TYR A 157 -18.88 3.62 -21.85
CA TYR A 157 -20.23 4.06 -21.52
C TYR A 157 -20.41 4.19 -20.01
N LYS A 158 -21.22 5.17 -19.63
CA LYS A 158 -21.71 5.33 -18.27
C LYS A 158 -23.23 5.46 -18.29
N GLU A 159 -23.89 4.77 -17.38
CA GLU A 159 -25.30 4.99 -17.10
C GLU A 159 -25.42 6.08 -16.06
N ILE A 160 -26.11 7.15 -16.39
CA ILE A 160 -26.34 8.29 -15.50
C ILE A 160 -27.82 8.64 -15.47
N THR A 161 -28.24 9.29 -14.40
CA THR A 161 -29.62 9.79 -14.33
C THR A 161 -29.79 10.98 -15.25
N PRO A 162 -31.03 11.25 -15.71
CA PRO A 162 -31.31 12.44 -16.50
C PRO A 162 -30.93 13.75 -15.81
N GLU A 163 -31.08 13.82 -14.49
CA GLU A 163 -30.67 14.98 -13.70
C GLU A 163 -29.16 15.18 -13.76
N LYS A 164 -28.38 14.12 -13.56
CA LYS A 164 -26.92 14.16 -13.67
C LYS A 164 -26.48 14.53 -15.08
N TYR A 165 -27.20 14.04 -16.10
CA TYR A 165 -26.93 14.43 -17.47
C TYR A 165 -27.11 15.95 -17.69
N ALA A 166 -28.20 16.53 -17.18
CA ALA A 166 -28.46 17.96 -17.24
C ALA A 166 -27.40 18.77 -16.47
N ASP A 167 -26.95 18.28 -15.32
CA ASP A 167 -25.89 18.90 -14.53
C ASP A 167 -24.55 18.89 -15.27
N ILE A 168 -24.19 17.79 -15.93
CA ILE A 168 -22.98 17.73 -16.78
C ILE A 168 -23.08 18.72 -17.94
N GLN A 169 -24.25 18.84 -18.59
CA GLN A 169 -24.44 19.82 -19.66
C GLN A 169 -24.25 21.25 -19.16
N ARG A 170 -24.80 21.58 -18.00
CA ARG A 170 -24.62 22.89 -17.36
C ARG A 170 -23.15 23.15 -17.09
N TYR A 171 -22.46 22.22 -16.48
CA TYR A 171 -21.02 22.29 -16.19
C TYR A 171 -20.19 22.52 -17.46
N GLN A 172 -20.50 21.80 -18.55
CA GLN A 172 -19.84 22.00 -19.85
C GLN A 172 -20.05 23.42 -20.39
N ASN A 173 -21.27 23.94 -20.28
CA ASN A 173 -21.59 25.28 -20.75
C ASN A 173 -20.91 26.37 -19.94
N GLU A 174 -20.80 26.18 -18.61
CA GLU A 174 -20.16 27.15 -17.70
C GLU A 174 -18.63 27.14 -17.79
N THR A 175 -18.04 25.96 -17.96
CA THR A 175 -16.57 25.79 -17.87
C THR A 175 -15.88 25.67 -19.22
N GLY A 176 -16.62 25.40 -20.30
CA GLY A 176 -16.06 25.06 -21.60
C GLY A 176 -15.39 23.67 -21.66
N ARG A 177 -15.46 22.88 -20.56
CA ARG A 177 -14.87 21.54 -20.50
C ARG A 177 -15.83 20.51 -21.05
N GLN A 178 -15.37 19.71 -22.00
CA GLN A 178 -16.19 18.68 -22.62
C GLN A 178 -16.08 17.35 -21.87
N VAL A 179 -17.10 17.03 -21.11
CA VAL A 179 -17.21 15.77 -20.35
C VAL A 179 -17.86 14.68 -21.16
N LEU A 180 -18.88 15.02 -21.95
CA LEU A 180 -19.59 14.11 -22.84
C LEU A 180 -18.96 14.16 -24.23
N TYR A 181 -18.83 13.02 -24.82
CA TYR A 181 -17.93 12.75 -25.94
C TYR A 181 -18.69 12.36 -27.21
N PRO A 182 -18.13 12.55 -28.39
CA PRO A 182 -17.57 13.77 -28.98
C PRO A 182 -18.65 14.70 -29.52
N VAL A 183 -18.27 15.81 -30.15
CA VAL A 183 -19.22 16.83 -30.63
C VAL A 183 -19.25 16.85 -32.16
N VAL A 184 -20.46 16.77 -32.76
CA VAL A 184 -20.67 17.02 -34.17
C VAL A 184 -21.49 18.30 -34.36
N LYS A 185 -21.02 19.19 -35.22
CA LYS A 185 -21.76 20.40 -35.57
C LYS A 185 -23.07 20.06 -36.24
N LEU A 186 -24.10 20.83 -35.96
CA LEU A 186 -25.44 20.63 -36.48
C LEU A 186 -25.46 20.66 -38.03
N SER A 187 -24.64 21.52 -38.65
CA SER A 187 -24.48 21.63 -40.11
C SER A 187 -24.03 20.34 -40.76
N ASP A 188 -23.29 19.52 -40.05
CA ASP A 188 -22.62 18.35 -40.62
C ASP A 188 -23.46 17.07 -40.48
N ARG A 189 -24.53 17.10 -39.67
CA ARG A 189 -25.44 15.96 -39.46
C ARG A 189 -26.02 15.35 -40.74
N PRO A 190 -26.40 16.13 -41.75
CA PRO A 190 -27.01 15.55 -42.95
C PRO A 190 -26.10 14.56 -43.69
N THR A 191 -24.79 14.66 -43.49
CA THR A 191 -23.78 13.80 -44.13
C THR A 191 -23.42 12.57 -43.32
N LEU A 192 -24.00 12.43 -42.12
CA LEU A 192 -23.68 11.37 -41.18
C LEU A 192 -24.91 10.50 -40.90
N GLU A 193 -24.71 9.18 -40.80
CA GLU A 193 -25.77 8.27 -40.38
C GLU A 193 -25.82 8.17 -38.85
N LYS A 194 -27.04 8.06 -38.31
CA LYS A 194 -27.30 7.90 -36.89
C LYS A 194 -27.27 6.44 -36.51
N ASN A 195 -26.57 6.11 -35.42
CA ASN A 195 -26.58 4.75 -34.90
C ASN A 195 -27.96 4.39 -34.35
N LYS A 196 -28.48 3.22 -34.71
CA LYS A 196 -29.79 2.74 -34.25
C LYS A 196 -29.85 2.42 -32.74
N TYR A 197 -28.72 2.19 -32.12
CA TYR A 197 -28.63 1.82 -30.68
C TYR A 197 -28.32 3.04 -29.81
N ASP A 198 -27.76 4.11 -30.38
CA ASP A 198 -27.44 5.34 -29.68
C ASP A 198 -27.85 6.54 -30.55
N ALA A 199 -28.79 7.33 -30.04
CA ALA A 199 -29.38 8.43 -30.76
C ALA A 199 -28.39 9.54 -31.15
N ASN A 200 -27.24 9.61 -30.47
CA ASN A 200 -26.23 10.64 -30.68
C ASN A 200 -24.88 10.10 -31.16
N ILE A 201 -24.84 8.86 -31.57
CA ILE A 201 -23.72 8.33 -32.32
C ILE A 201 -23.97 8.52 -33.80
N TYR A 202 -23.06 9.21 -34.47
CA TYR A 202 -23.04 9.42 -35.90
C TYR A 202 -21.76 8.88 -36.49
N TYR A 203 -21.86 8.35 -37.71
CA TYR A 203 -20.71 7.80 -38.41
C TYR A 203 -20.86 8.03 -39.92
N VAL A 204 -19.77 8.11 -40.63
CA VAL A 204 -19.78 8.13 -42.08
C VAL A 204 -19.84 6.69 -42.59
N VAL A 205 -20.84 6.39 -43.43
CA VAL A 205 -21.01 5.08 -44.03
C VAL A 205 -20.47 5.11 -45.45
N GLU A 206 -19.49 4.29 -45.74
CA GLU A 206 -18.95 4.13 -47.11
C GLU A 206 -19.58 2.89 -47.65
N ASP A 207 -20.11 2.06 -47.72
CA ASP A 207 -20.68 0.89 -48.42
C ASP A 207 -21.80 0.14 -47.68
N LYS A 208 -22.45 0.74 -46.72
CA LYS A 208 -23.53 0.15 -45.89
C LYS A 208 -23.17 -1.16 -45.17
N LYS A 209 -21.90 -1.50 -45.08
CA LYS A 209 -21.40 -2.63 -44.30
C LYS A 209 -20.83 -2.10 -43.00
N ALA A 210 -21.52 -2.36 -41.91
CA ALA A 210 -21.03 -2.02 -40.58
C ALA A 210 -19.90 -2.98 -40.20
N VAL A 211 -18.68 -2.50 -40.14
CA VAL A 211 -17.54 -3.30 -39.72
C VAL A 211 -16.91 -2.65 -38.51
N THR A 212 -15.84 -1.96 -38.63
CA THR A 212 -15.21 -1.22 -37.52
C THR A 212 -15.28 0.27 -37.83
N VAL A 213 -15.54 1.08 -36.81
CA VAL A 213 -15.50 2.54 -36.97
C VAL A 213 -14.13 3.05 -36.66
N ARG A 214 -13.56 3.83 -37.54
CA ARG A 214 -12.29 4.49 -37.36
C ARG A 214 -12.38 5.98 -37.71
N PRO A 215 -11.45 6.81 -37.25
CA PRO A 215 -11.41 8.23 -37.59
C PRO A 215 -11.39 8.44 -39.11
N LYS A 216 -12.13 9.44 -39.54
CA LYS A 216 -12.05 9.88 -40.95
C LYS A 216 -10.75 10.68 -41.14
N LEU A 217 -10.05 10.41 -42.25
CA LEU A 217 -8.88 11.16 -42.66
C LEU A 217 -9.26 12.14 -43.76
N ASP A 218 -8.60 13.29 -43.84
CA ASP A 218 -8.63 14.19 -44.97
C ASP A 218 -7.79 13.64 -46.13
N ASP A 219 -7.77 14.38 -47.25
CA ASP A 219 -7.03 13.98 -48.45
C ASP A 219 -5.50 13.95 -48.24
N ASP A 220 -5.01 14.65 -47.22
CA ASP A 220 -3.61 14.70 -46.82
C ASP A 220 -3.26 13.63 -45.76
N GLY A 221 -4.23 12.84 -45.33
CA GLY A 221 -4.06 11.78 -44.33
C GLY A 221 -4.14 12.22 -42.89
N ASN A 222 -4.55 13.47 -42.60
CA ASN A 222 -4.74 13.95 -41.24
C ASN A 222 -6.11 13.55 -40.70
N ILE A 223 -6.23 13.38 -39.40
CA ILE A 223 -7.49 13.08 -38.74
C ILE A 223 -8.42 14.29 -38.78
N ILE A 224 -9.65 14.08 -39.25
CA ILE A 224 -10.72 15.06 -39.10
C ILE A 224 -11.38 14.83 -37.74
N PRO A 225 -11.28 15.77 -36.77
CA PRO A 225 -11.87 15.62 -35.46
C PRO A 225 -13.40 15.39 -35.54
N ASN A 226 -13.89 14.56 -34.62
CA ASN A 226 -15.33 14.25 -34.49
C ASN A 226 -15.97 13.51 -35.67
N TYR A 227 -15.21 13.03 -36.65
CA TYR A 227 -15.70 12.25 -37.76
C TYR A 227 -15.14 10.84 -37.80
N TRP A 228 -16.03 9.89 -37.89
CA TRP A 228 -15.71 8.47 -37.88
C TRP A 228 -16.41 7.78 -39.05
N LYS A 229 -15.76 6.79 -39.62
CA LYS A 229 -16.28 6.03 -40.76
C LYS A 229 -16.22 4.52 -40.51
N TYR A 230 -17.09 3.78 -41.18
CA TYR A 230 -16.94 2.34 -41.30
C TYR A 230 -15.84 2.00 -42.28
N ASP A 231 -15.04 1.02 -41.93
CA ASP A 231 -14.09 0.40 -42.81
C ASP A 231 -14.50 -1.04 -43.09
N PRO A 232 -14.83 -1.40 -44.31
CA PRO A 232 -15.24 -2.76 -44.66
C PRO A 232 -14.11 -3.78 -44.53
N ASP A 233 -12.84 -3.35 -44.55
CA ASP A 233 -11.68 -4.23 -44.47
C ASP A 233 -11.27 -4.53 -43.01
N ASP A 234 -11.79 -3.78 -42.04
CA ASP A 234 -11.55 -4.02 -40.63
C ASP A 234 -12.56 -5.04 -40.07
N ALA A 235 -12.06 -6.10 -39.49
CA ALA A 235 -12.74 -7.16 -38.72
C ALA A 235 -14.26 -7.30 -38.92
N PRO A 236 -14.73 -8.17 -39.82
CA PRO A 236 -16.17 -8.36 -40.10
C PRO A 236 -16.94 -8.75 -38.84
N GLY A 237 -18.04 -8.03 -38.57
CA GLY A 237 -18.96 -8.31 -37.46
C GLY A 237 -18.84 -7.42 -36.23
N THR A 238 -17.88 -6.50 -36.17
CA THR A 238 -17.81 -5.50 -35.11
C THR A 238 -18.69 -4.31 -35.48
N VAL A 239 -19.88 -4.26 -34.90
CA VAL A 239 -20.71 -3.05 -35.01
C VAL A 239 -20.03 -1.92 -34.23
N ALA A 240 -20.01 -0.74 -34.88
CA ALA A 240 -19.56 0.49 -34.26
C ALA A 240 -20.34 0.80 -32.96
N LYS A 241 -19.93 0.19 -31.88
CA LYS A 241 -20.48 0.53 -30.58
C LYS A 241 -19.77 1.71 -29.90
N TYR A 242 -18.82 2.36 -30.60
CA TYR A 242 -17.76 2.99 -29.85
C TYR A 242 -17.56 4.47 -30.11
N ASP A 243 -18.29 5.07 -31.06
CA ASP A 243 -17.98 6.45 -31.42
C ASP A 243 -19.23 7.31 -31.30
N SER A 244 -19.47 7.76 -30.08
CA SER A 244 -20.54 8.69 -29.78
C SER A 244 -20.09 10.11 -30.05
N ILE A 245 -20.93 10.85 -30.72
CA ILE A 245 -20.70 12.22 -31.08
C ILE A 245 -21.79 13.07 -30.44
N ARG A 246 -21.38 14.04 -29.62
CA ARG A 246 -22.31 15.02 -29.08
C ARG A 246 -22.82 15.92 -30.19
N ILE A 247 -24.14 16.12 -30.25
CA ILE A 247 -24.77 16.96 -31.24
C ILE A 247 -24.88 18.38 -30.71
N GLU A 248 -24.17 19.33 -31.30
CA GLU A 248 -24.26 20.73 -30.94
C GLU A 248 -25.61 21.34 -31.38
N GLY A 249 -26.19 22.15 -30.50
CA GLY A 249 -27.44 22.87 -30.83
C GLY A 249 -28.69 22.00 -30.82
N ASP A 250 -28.64 20.80 -30.26
CA ASP A 250 -29.82 19.96 -30.06
C ASP A 250 -30.51 20.35 -28.76
N GLU A 251 -31.80 20.70 -28.83
CA GLU A 251 -32.60 21.09 -27.65
C GLU A 251 -32.93 19.89 -26.76
N GLY A 252 -32.56 18.72 -27.18
CA GLY A 252 -32.79 17.47 -26.44
C GLY A 252 -33.82 16.57 -27.12
N VAL A 253 -33.75 15.30 -26.82
CA VAL A 253 -34.72 14.30 -27.23
C VAL A 253 -35.64 14.02 -26.06
N PRO A 254 -36.95 14.01 -26.25
CA PRO A 254 -37.88 13.72 -25.17
C PRO A 254 -37.68 12.28 -24.65
N VAL A 255 -37.49 12.16 -23.38
CA VAL A 255 -37.43 10.89 -22.66
C VAL A 255 -38.80 10.59 -22.10
N LEU A 256 -39.33 9.43 -22.45
CA LEU A 256 -40.59 8.96 -21.90
C LEU A 256 -40.37 8.36 -20.51
N VAL A 257 -40.78 9.08 -19.48
CA VAL A 257 -40.77 8.60 -18.08
C VAL A 257 -42.15 8.19 -17.64
N THR A 258 -42.24 7.26 -16.71
CA THR A 258 -43.52 6.88 -16.09
C THR A 258 -44.09 8.07 -15.34
N LYS A 259 -45.32 8.49 -15.71
CA LYS A 259 -46.02 9.54 -15.00
C LYS A 259 -46.42 9.08 -13.62
N VAL A 260 -46.08 9.88 -12.62
CA VAL A 260 -46.52 9.66 -11.23
C VAL A 260 -47.39 10.82 -10.79
N ASP A 261 -48.39 10.54 -9.94
CA ASP A 261 -49.22 11.57 -9.32
C ASP A 261 -48.48 12.30 -8.18
N GLU A 262 -49.12 13.28 -7.59
CA GLU A 262 -48.57 14.07 -6.48
C GLU A 262 -48.23 13.22 -5.25
N ASN A 263 -48.76 11.99 -5.15
CA ASN A 263 -48.52 11.04 -4.07
C ASN A 263 -47.47 9.98 -4.43
N GLY A 264 -46.84 10.07 -5.60
CA GLY A 264 -45.85 9.11 -6.07
C GLY A 264 -46.41 7.83 -6.69
N ASN A 265 -47.71 7.72 -6.92
CA ASN A 265 -48.34 6.55 -7.52
C ASN A 265 -48.26 6.62 -9.06
N VAL A 266 -48.11 5.47 -9.69
CA VAL A 266 -48.06 5.34 -11.13
C VAL A 266 -49.43 5.63 -11.75
N VAL A 267 -49.50 6.65 -12.59
CA VAL A 267 -50.73 7.01 -13.33
C VAL A 267 -51.00 5.98 -14.42
N ARG A 268 -52.25 5.46 -14.48
CA ARG A 268 -52.70 4.54 -15.51
C ARG A 268 -53.86 5.14 -16.28
N ASP A 269 -53.94 4.81 -17.56
CA ASP A 269 -55.08 5.21 -18.41
C ASP A 269 -56.33 4.35 -18.09
N GLU A 270 -57.46 4.70 -18.73
CA GLU A 270 -58.75 3.99 -18.56
C GLU A 270 -58.66 2.50 -18.94
N LYS A 271 -57.64 2.06 -19.64
CA LYS A 271 -57.36 0.68 -20.04
C LYS A 271 -56.37 -0.01 -19.12
N GLY A 272 -55.94 0.64 -18.00
CA GLY A 272 -54.98 0.14 -17.06
C GLY A 272 -53.51 0.21 -17.52
N LYS A 273 -53.20 0.81 -18.65
CA LYS A 273 -51.86 0.97 -19.17
C LYS A 273 -51.14 2.15 -18.49
N VAL A 274 -49.90 1.98 -18.18
CA VAL A 274 -49.04 3.03 -17.56
C VAL A 274 -48.93 4.21 -18.52
N VAL A 275 -49.34 5.40 -18.04
CA VAL A 275 -49.18 6.65 -18.75
C VAL A 275 -47.71 7.09 -18.67
N LYS A 276 -47.13 7.45 -19.79
CA LYS A 276 -45.81 8.01 -19.83
C LYS A 276 -45.89 9.49 -20.22
N GLU A 277 -45.07 10.31 -19.60
CA GLU A 277 -44.88 11.72 -19.94
C GLU A 277 -43.51 11.95 -20.56
N GLU A 278 -43.44 12.92 -21.47
CA GLU A 278 -42.19 13.31 -22.10
C GLU A 278 -41.45 14.31 -21.22
N LYS A 279 -40.20 13.97 -20.80
CA LYS A 279 -39.25 14.93 -20.25
C LYS A 279 -38.22 15.27 -21.32
N ALA A 280 -38.06 16.54 -21.61
CA ALA A 280 -37.04 17.02 -22.54
C ALA A 280 -35.70 17.14 -21.83
N TYR A 281 -34.67 16.57 -22.42
CA TYR A 281 -33.27 16.73 -21.98
C TYR A 281 -32.48 17.38 -23.13
N TYR A 282 -31.41 18.10 -22.78
CA TYR A 282 -30.63 18.83 -23.81
C TYR A 282 -30.04 17.90 -24.85
N TYR A 283 -29.70 16.66 -24.48
CA TYR A 283 -29.29 15.63 -25.41
C TYR A 283 -29.79 14.27 -24.93
N ALA A 284 -30.18 13.42 -25.86
CA ALA A 284 -30.44 12.02 -25.59
C ALA A 284 -29.34 11.21 -26.26
N TYR A 285 -28.47 10.63 -25.45
CA TYR A 285 -27.46 9.71 -25.93
C TYR A 285 -27.90 8.28 -25.67
N GLY A 286 -27.86 7.47 -26.69
CA GLY A 286 -28.02 6.06 -26.58
C GLY A 286 -29.39 5.53 -26.20
N ILE A 287 -29.39 4.31 -25.68
CA ILE A 287 -30.61 3.63 -25.24
C ILE A 287 -31.06 4.26 -23.94
N GLN A 288 -32.20 4.91 -23.98
CA GLN A 288 -32.79 5.53 -22.80
C GLN A 288 -33.60 4.49 -22.02
N PHE A 289 -33.12 4.17 -20.83
CA PHE A 289 -33.93 3.47 -19.84
C PHE A 289 -34.83 4.47 -19.09
N PRO A 290 -35.96 4.05 -18.53
CA PRO A 290 -36.87 4.96 -17.84
C PRO A 290 -36.24 5.77 -16.71
N SER A 291 -35.16 5.29 -16.13
CA SER A 291 -34.45 5.89 -14.99
C SER A 291 -33.01 6.32 -15.30
N THR A 292 -32.44 5.90 -16.41
CA THR A 292 -31.04 6.17 -16.73
C THR A 292 -30.84 6.48 -18.22
N VAL A 293 -29.79 7.25 -18.50
CA VAL A 293 -29.31 7.54 -19.84
C VAL A 293 -27.91 6.97 -19.97
N GLN A 294 -27.69 6.18 -21.00
CA GLN A 294 -26.37 5.65 -21.30
C GLN A 294 -25.58 6.65 -22.16
N VAL A 295 -24.48 7.15 -21.62
CA VAL A 295 -23.67 8.17 -22.27
C VAL A 295 -22.21 7.73 -22.37
N ARG A 296 -21.51 8.27 -23.34
CA ARG A 296 -20.07 8.21 -23.40
C ARG A 296 -19.47 9.42 -22.75
N VAL A 297 -18.47 9.17 -21.92
CA VAL A 297 -17.76 10.21 -21.21
C VAL A 297 -16.29 10.24 -21.66
N GLU A 298 -15.76 11.42 -21.74
CA GLU A 298 -14.32 11.63 -21.76
C GLU A 298 -13.81 11.42 -20.35
N THR A 299 -13.04 10.36 -20.14
CA THR A 299 -12.74 9.85 -18.79
C THR A 299 -12.01 10.84 -17.92
N TYR A 300 -11.05 11.59 -18.47
CA TYR A 300 -10.29 12.60 -17.75
C TYR A 300 -11.17 13.76 -17.27
N GLU A 301 -12.01 14.31 -18.15
CA GLU A 301 -12.91 15.41 -17.78
C GLU A 301 -14.05 14.94 -16.89
N TYR A 302 -14.54 13.71 -17.10
CA TYR A 302 -15.54 13.13 -16.20
C TYR A 302 -14.99 12.93 -14.78
N TYR A 303 -13.71 12.52 -14.66
CA TYR A 303 -13.05 12.43 -13.37
C TYR A 303 -13.00 13.79 -12.65
N ILE A 304 -12.59 14.84 -13.37
CA ILE A 304 -12.56 16.20 -12.82
C ILE A 304 -13.96 16.67 -12.41
N TYR A 305 -14.97 16.44 -13.28
CA TYR A 305 -16.36 16.75 -12.95
C TYR A 305 -16.82 16.03 -11.67
N GLU A 306 -16.59 14.73 -11.58
CA GLU A 306 -17.01 13.91 -10.44
C GLU A 306 -16.37 14.40 -9.12
N HIS A 307 -15.07 14.68 -9.13
CA HIS A 307 -14.36 15.15 -7.93
C HIS A 307 -14.66 16.61 -7.56
N THR A 308 -14.85 17.48 -8.55
CA THR A 308 -15.10 18.92 -8.29
C THR A 308 -16.56 19.24 -8.01
N GLN A 309 -17.51 18.56 -8.66
CA GLN A 309 -18.94 18.87 -8.57
C GLN A 309 -19.71 17.92 -7.64
N GLU A 310 -19.39 16.63 -7.66
CA GLU A 310 -20.13 15.64 -6.88
C GLU A 310 -19.48 15.36 -5.53
N LEU A 311 -18.23 14.89 -5.52
CA LEU A 311 -17.52 14.52 -4.29
C LEU A 311 -17.02 15.73 -3.52
N LYS A 312 -16.63 16.79 -4.23
CA LYS A 312 -16.09 18.04 -3.65
C LYS A 312 -14.94 17.79 -2.68
N ASP A 313 -14.10 16.82 -3.01
CA ASP A 313 -12.99 16.36 -2.19
C ASP A 313 -11.68 17.13 -2.39
N GLY A 314 -11.71 18.17 -3.23
CA GLY A 314 -10.57 19.03 -3.51
C GLY A 314 -9.62 18.50 -4.59
N ILE A 315 -9.93 17.35 -5.20
CA ILE A 315 -9.15 16.81 -6.30
C ILE A 315 -9.54 17.53 -7.59
N THR A 316 -8.56 18.15 -8.23
CA THR A 316 -8.76 18.94 -9.47
C THR A 316 -8.26 18.22 -10.72
N GLU A 317 -7.41 17.23 -10.56
CA GLU A 317 -6.83 16.42 -11.64
C GLU A 317 -6.45 15.03 -11.13
N PRO A 318 -6.48 13.99 -11.97
CA PRO A 318 -5.93 12.68 -11.60
C PRO A 318 -4.40 12.79 -11.45
N PHE A 319 -3.90 12.50 -10.27
CA PHE A 319 -2.47 12.56 -9.98
C PHE A 319 -2.07 11.45 -9.01
N PHE A 320 -1.23 10.52 -9.46
CA PHE A 320 -0.77 9.37 -8.68
C PHE A 320 0.76 9.30 -8.67
N LEU A 321 1.36 9.69 -7.55
CA LEU A 321 2.82 9.80 -7.42
C LEU A 321 3.54 8.49 -7.74
N PHE A 322 3.04 7.36 -7.27
CA PHE A 322 3.60 6.02 -7.52
C PHE A 322 2.77 5.21 -8.53
N GLY A 323 1.80 5.84 -9.20
CA GLY A 323 0.87 5.17 -10.08
C GLY A 323 -0.24 4.44 -9.34
N THR A 324 -0.95 3.57 -10.05
CA THR A 324 -2.12 2.85 -9.53
C THR A 324 -1.99 1.35 -9.71
N THR A 325 -2.72 0.61 -8.88
CA THR A 325 -2.87 -0.86 -8.98
C THR A 325 -3.81 -1.25 -10.12
N GLY A 326 -3.97 -2.55 -10.38
CA GLY A 326 -4.94 -3.09 -11.35
C GLY A 326 -6.40 -2.75 -11.03
N THR A 327 -6.72 -2.45 -9.78
CA THR A 327 -8.04 -1.98 -9.35
C THR A 327 -8.16 -0.46 -9.34
N GLY A 328 -7.12 0.27 -9.73
CA GLY A 328 -7.10 1.73 -9.73
C GLY A 328 -6.93 2.38 -8.35
N LYS A 329 -6.34 1.67 -7.39
CA LYS A 329 -5.97 2.23 -6.08
C LYS A 329 -4.65 2.97 -6.18
N ASP A 330 -4.54 4.14 -5.53
CA ASP A 330 -3.29 4.89 -5.45
C ASP A 330 -2.24 4.12 -4.62
N ILE A 331 -1.11 3.80 -5.25
CA ILE A 331 -0.02 3.04 -4.62
C ILE A 331 0.63 3.82 -3.48
N PHE A 332 0.78 5.15 -3.62
CA PHE A 332 1.37 5.98 -2.56
C PHE A 332 0.50 5.98 -1.30
N ALA A 333 -0.80 6.18 -1.45
CA ALA A 333 -1.75 6.12 -0.34
C ALA A 333 -1.76 4.72 0.30
N CYS A 334 -1.92 3.67 -0.51
CA CYS A 334 -1.92 2.29 -0.01
C CYS A 334 -0.62 1.94 0.71
N LEU A 335 0.55 2.39 0.23
CA LEU A 335 1.84 2.16 0.88
C LEU A 335 1.94 2.91 2.22
N ALA A 336 1.49 4.16 2.26
CA ALA A 336 1.51 4.97 3.48
C ALA A 336 0.61 4.39 4.57
N TYR A 337 -0.65 4.09 4.25
CA TYR A 337 -1.57 3.45 5.19
C TYR A 337 -1.15 2.02 5.54
N GLY A 338 -0.64 1.26 4.57
CA GLY A 338 -0.14 -0.09 4.77
C GLY A 338 1.08 -0.14 5.68
N ALA A 339 2.04 0.76 5.50
CA ALA A 339 3.18 0.91 6.39
C ALA A 339 2.75 1.27 7.82
N ARG A 340 1.79 2.20 7.97
CA ARG A 340 1.21 2.57 9.26
C ARG A 340 0.60 1.36 9.97
N PHE A 341 -0.23 0.59 9.27
CA PHE A 341 -0.82 -0.64 9.81
C PHE A 341 0.25 -1.64 10.22
N SER A 342 1.22 -1.95 9.34
CA SER A 342 2.27 -2.92 9.60
C SER A 342 3.16 -2.52 10.79
N PHE A 343 3.52 -1.23 10.93
CA PHE A 343 4.28 -0.76 12.09
C PHE A 343 3.50 -0.85 13.40
N ILE A 344 2.23 -0.41 13.42
CA ILE A 344 1.39 -0.48 14.62
C ILE A 344 1.18 -1.95 15.01
N PHE A 345 0.79 -2.78 14.07
CA PHE A 345 0.56 -4.20 14.27
C PHE A 345 1.80 -4.90 14.84
N ALA A 346 2.95 -4.76 14.17
CA ALA A 346 4.19 -5.39 14.60
C ALA A 346 4.65 -4.88 15.98
N SER A 347 4.49 -3.59 16.27
CA SER A 347 4.85 -3.02 17.57
C SER A 347 3.97 -3.56 18.69
N VAL A 348 2.65 -3.61 18.51
CA VAL A 348 1.72 -4.15 19.52
C VAL A 348 2.00 -5.62 19.77
N VAL A 349 2.13 -6.43 18.72
CA VAL A 349 2.45 -7.86 18.84
C VAL A 349 3.81 -8.07 19.53
N ALA A 350 4.84 -7.29 19.14
CA ALA A 350 6.16 -7.39 19.73
C ALA A 350 6.15 -7.05 21.23
N ILE A 351 5.44 -5.99 21.65
CA ILE A 351 5.34 -5.58 23.05
C ILE A 351 4.63 -6.66 23.88
N VAL A 352 3.50 -7.17 23.40
CA VAL A 352 2.74 -8.21 24.14
C VAL A 352 3.56 -9.49 24.26
N ASN A 353 4.16 -9.96 23.16
CA ASN A 353 5.03 -11.14 23.15
C ASN A 353 6.26 -10.96 24.07
N PHE A 354 6.82 -9.75 24.12
CA PHE A 354 7.94 -9.43 24.98
C PHE A 354 7.56 -9.53 26.46
N ILE A 355 6.45 -8.93 26.87
CA ILE A 355 5.99 -8.98 28.25
C ILE A 355 5.72 -10.43 28.68
N VAL A 356 4.97 -11.18 27.89
CA VAL A 356 4.63 -12.59 28.20
C VAL A 356 5.89 -13.46 28.22
N GLY A 357 6.77 -13.30 27.21
CA GLY A 357 8.00 -14.06 27.10
C GLY A 357 8.98 -13.80 28.26
N ILE A 358 9.10 -12.55 28.73
CA ILE A 358 9.92 -12.23 29.91
C ILE A 358 9.35 -12.87 31.14
N ILE A 359 8.05 -12.72 31.40
CA ILE A 359 7.44 -13.30 32.62
C ILE A 359 7.61 -14.82 32.62
N TRP A 360 7.24 -15.47 31.52
CA TRP A 360 7.36 -16.93 31.37
C TRP A 360 8.80 -17.42 31.53
N GLY A 361 9.73 -16.83 30.77
CA GLY A 361 11.14 -17.22 30.81
C GLY A 361 11.81 -16.91 32.13
N SER A 362 11.41 -15.84 32.85
CA SER A 362 11.92 -15.50 34.17
C SER A 362 11.52 -16.54 35.20
N ILE A 363 10.25 -16.94 35.22
CA ILE A 363 9.72 -17.96 36.14
C ILE A 363 10.42 -19.31 35.88
N SER A 364 10.42 -19.76 34.64
CA SER A 364 11.05 -21.01 34.20
C SER A 364 12.55 -21.04 34.57
N GLY A 365 13.31 -20.00 34.19
CA GLY A 365 14.74 -19.92 34.44
C GLY A 365 15.13 -19.78 35.91
N TYR A 366 14.34 -19.04 36.71
CA TYR A 366 14.64 -18.81 38.12
C TYR A 366 14.37 -20.06 38.99
N PHE A 367 13.15 -20.60 38.92
CA PHE A 367 12.78 -21.75 39.74
C PHE A 367 13.44 -23.05 39.27
N GLY A 368 13.50 -23.30 37.98
CA GLY A 368 14.14 -24.50 37.44
C GLY A 368 13.39 -25.80 37.76
N GLY A 369 14.10 -26.94 37.66
CA GLY A 369 13.60 -28.26 38.07
C GLY A 369 12.35 -28.73 37.31
N LYS A 370 11.38 -29.32 38.02
CA LYS A 370 10.14 -29.87 37.43
C LYS A 370 9.24 -28.80 36.81
N LEU A 371 9.21 -27.59 37.42
CA LEU A 371 8.42 -26.47 36.89
C LEU A 371 8.95 -26.01 35.53
N ASP A 372 10.25 -25.83 35.45
CA ASP A 372 10.93 -25.47 34.22
C ASP A 372 10.68 -26.50 33.12
N LEU A 373 10.82 -27.79 33.42
CA LEU A 373 10.55 -28.88 32.48
C LEU A 373 9.10 -28.86 31.98
N ALA A 374 8.13 -28.65 32.85
CA ALA A 374 6.73 -28.58 32.47
C ALA A 374 6.44 -27.36 31.56
N MET A 375 6.99 -26.20 31.91
CA MET A 375 6.86 -24.97 31.15
C MET A 375 7.52 -25.10 29.77
N GLU A 376 8.67 -25.74 29.67
CA GLU A 376 9.36 -26.01 28.38
C GLU A 376 8.55 -26.95 27.49
N ARG A 377 8.01 -28.07 28.05
CA ARG A 377 7.15 -28.98 27.29
C ARG A 377 5.91 -28.30 26.75
N PHE A 378 5.32 -27.38 27.52
CA PHE A 378 4.21 -26.60 27.04
C PHE A 378 4.60 -25.71 25.86
N CYS A 379 5.76 -25.03 25.93
CA CYS A 379 6.30 -24.23 24.83
C CYS A 379 6.59 -25.09 23.56
N GLU A 380 7.16 -26.29 23.76
CA GLU A 380 7.43 -27.23 22.66
C GLU A 380 6.15 -27.68 21.97
N ILE A 381 5.08 -28.00 22.72
CA ILE A 381 3.79 -28.39 22.17
C ILE A 381 3.19 -27.26 21.34
N LEU A 382 3.14 -26.03 21.88
CA LEU A 382 2.63 -24.88 21.15
C LEU A 382 3.48 -24.53 19.93
N GLY A 383 4.80 -24.58 20.07
CA GLY A 383 5.75 -24.24 19.00
C GLY A 383 5.82 -25.28 17.88
N SER A 384 5.34 -26.52 18.12
CA SER A 384 5.29 -27.58 17.10
C SER A 384 4.18 -27.37 16.07
N VAL A 385 3.17 -26.54 16.38
CA VAL A 385 2.08 -26.27 15.47
C VAL A 385 2.51 -25.19 14.46
N PRO A 386 2.52 -25.48 13.14
CA PRO A 386 2.84 -24.48 12.14
C PRO A 386 1.89 -23.28 12.21
N THR A 387 2.43 -22.06 12.28
CA THR A 387 1.65 -20.82 12.39
C THR A 387 0.62 -20.67 11.27
N MET A 388 0.93 -21.13 10.06
CA MET A 388 -0.02 -21.12 8.93
C MET A 388 -1.31 -21.91 9.24
N ILE A 389 -1.20 -23.06 9.91
CA ILE A 389 -2.36 -23.87 10.29
C ILE A 389 -3.21 -23.10 11.31
N ILE A 390 -2.57 -22.47 12.30
CA ILE A 390 -3.27 -21.65 13.31
C ILE A 390 -4.05 -20.54 12.61
N ILE A 391 -3.41 -19.80 11.70
CA ILE A 391 -4.04 -18.70 10.96
C ILE A 391 -5.24 -19.19 10.15
N THR A 392 -5.07 -20.27 9.41
CA THR A 392 -6.13 -20.81 8.53
C THR A 392 -7.35 -21.27 9.33
N LEU A 393 -7.11 -21.99 10.44
CA LEU A 393 -8.18 -22.45 11.33
C LEU A 393 -8.89 -21.29 12.01
N LEU A 394 -8.14 -20.31 12.54
CA LEU A 394 -8.73 -19.13 13.16
C LEU A 394 -9.53 -18.31 12.17
N LYS A 395 -9.03 -18.11 10.94
CA LYS A 395 -9.75 -17.38 9.88
C LYS A 395 -11.09 -18.07 9.57
N TYR A 396 -11.07 -19.38 9.41
CA TYR A 396 -12.27 -20.17 9.13
C TYR A 396 -13.29 -20.09 10.28
N HIS A 397 -12.85 -20.37 11.49
CA HIS A 397 -13.76 -20.39 12.66
C HIS A 397 -14.27 -19.00 13.03
N MET A 398 -13.41 -17.96 12.94
CA MET A 398 -13.84 -16.60 13.22
C MET A 398 -14.83 -16.08 12.16
N GLY A 399 -14.60 -16.39 10.88
CA GLY A 399 -15.56 -16.04 9.83
C GLY A 399 -16.92 -16.66 10.07
N ARG A 400 -16.94 -17.95 10.44
CA ARG A 400 -18.17 -18.65 10.81
C ARG A 400 -18.85 -18.07 12.05
N PHE A 401 -18.07 -17.77 13.10
CA PHE A 401 -18.57 -17.17 14.33
C PHE A 401 -19.20 -15.78 14.08
N ILE A 402 -18.58 -14.95 13.24
CA ILE A 402 -19.10 -13.63 12.86
C ILE A 402 -20.43 -13.77 12.13
N LEU A 403 -20.53 -14.71 11.19
CA LEU A 403 -21.77 -14.94 10.42
C LEU A 403 -22.89 -15.48 11.30
N GLU A 404 -22.61 -16.47 12.15
CA GLU A 404 -23.60 -17.11 13.02
C GLU A 404 -24.14 -16.16 14.11
N ASN A 405 -23.35 -15.18 14.55
CA ASN A 405 -23.74 -14.22 15.58
C ASN A 405 -24.11 -12.83 15.03
N ALA A 406 -24.21 -12.68 13.70
CA ALA A 406 -24.55 -11.43 13.01
C ALA A 406 -23.64 -10.23 13.40
N LEU A 407 -22.36 -10.50 13.71
CA LEU A 407 -21.37 -9.50 14.11
C LEU A 407 -20.67 -8.88 12.88
N TYR A 408 -21.44 -8.39 11.93
CA TYR A 408 -20.94 -7.89 10.64
C TYR A 408 -19.95 -6.73 10.77
N GLU A 409 -19.99 -5.96 11.85
CA GLU A 409 -19.02 -4.90 12.12
C GLU A 409 -17.59 -5.42 12.31
N LEU A 410 -17.42 -6.69 12.70
CA LEU A 410 -16.12 -7.32 12.87
C LEU A 410 -15.51 -7.83 11.56
N VAL A 411 -16.26 -7.88 10.47
CA VAL A 411 -15.77 -8.36 9.16
C VAL A 411 -14.58 -7.53 8.70
N ASP A 412 -14.65 -6.22 8.86
CA ASP A 412 -13.60 -5.29 8.45
C ASP A 412 -12.27 -5.50 9.19
N ILE A 413 -12.31 -5.96 10.43
CA ILE A 413 -11.10 -6.16 11.26
C ILE A 413 -10.77 -7.63 11.50
N GLN A 414 -11.57 -8.56 10.98
CA GLN A 414 -11.39 -10.00 11.17
C GLN A 414 -9.96 -10.46 10.86
N SER A 415 -9.45 -10.09 9.69
CA SER A 415 -8.10 -10.48 9.26
C SER A 415 -7.01 -9.97 10.18
N ALA A 416 -7.15 -8.75 10.70
CA ALA A 416 -6.21 -8.16 11.65
C ALA A 416 -6.27 -8.89 13.01
N ILE A 417 -7.46 -9.24 13.50
CA ILE A 417 -7.64 -10.00 14.75
C ILE A 417 -7.02 -11.41 14.62
N VAL A 418 -7.28 -12.09 13.51
CA VAL A 418 -6.71 -13.43 13.25
C VAL A 418 -5.18 -13.37 13.23
N LEU A 419 -4.59 -12.37 12.57
CA LEU A 419 -3.15 -12.16 12.59
C LEU A 419 -2.63 -11.94 14.01
N PHE A 420 -3.26 -11.04 14.76
CA PHE A 420 -2.84 -10.71 16.12
C PHE A 420 -2.84 -11.95 17.02
N ILE A 421 -3.94 -12.70 17.06
CA ILE A 421 -4.06 -13.91 17.89
C ILE A 421 -3.04 -14.96 17.46
N SER A 422 -2.84 -15.17 16.16
CA SER A 422 -1.91 -16.18 15.65
C SER A 422 -0.46 -15.88 16.00
N PHE A 423 -0.03 -14.62 15.83
CA PHE A 423 1.33 -14.20 16.19
C PHE A 423 1.54 -14.10 17.70
N PHE A 424 0.49 -13.82 18.47
CA PHE A 424 0.54 -13.89 19.92
C PHE A 424 0.67 -15.33 20.44
N ALA A 425 -0.05 -16.28 19.84
CA ALA A 425 -0.08 -17.66 20.31
C ALA A 425 1.32 -18.30 20.41
N THR A 426 2.23 -17.99 19.49
CA THR A 426 3.56 -18.63 19.41
C THR A 426 4.73 -17.65 19.50
N GLY A 427 4.52 -16.36 19.26
CA GLY A 427 5.60 -15.37 19.11
C GLY A 427 6.42 -15.10 20.38
N TRP A 428 5.83 -15.29 21.56
CA TRP A 428 6.51 -15.09 22.85
C TRP A 428 7.46 -16.22 23.22
N ILE A 429 7.33 -17.44 22.62
CA ILE A 429 8.10 -18.64 23.00
C ILE A 429 9.61 -18.40 22.83
N GLY A 430 10.03 -17.82 21.70
CA GLY A 430 11.44 -17.52 21.45
C GLY A 430 12.03 -16.50 22.44
N ILE A 431 11.23 -15.56 22.92
CA ILE A 431 11.63 -14.57 23.93
C ILE A 431 11.75 -15.26 25.29
N ALA A 432 10.80 -16.12 25.63
CA ALA A 432 10.81 -16.92 26.86
C ALA A 432 12.08 -17.76 26.95
N GLY A 433 12.46 -18.49 25.91
CA GLY A 433 13.67 -19.29 25.88
C GLY A 433 14.95 -18.47 26.09
N ARG A 434 15.06 -17.30 25.43
CA ARG A 434 16.21 -16.38 25.63
C ARG A 434 16.26 -15.81 27.06
N THR A 435 15.12 -15.39 27.59
CA THR A 435 15.01 -14.88 28.96
C THR A 435 15.39 -15.98 29.97
N ARG A 436 14.87 -17.20 29.80
CA ARG A 436 15.21 -18.37 30.59
C ARG A 436 16.71 -18.61 30.65
N MET A 437 17.40 -18.58 29.48
CA MET A 437 18.86 -18.74 29.42
C MET A 437 19.62 -17.66 30.22
N GLN A 438 19.17 -16.40 30.15
CA GLN A 438 19.78 -15.32 30.94
C GLN A 438 19.58 -15.55 32.45
N PHE A 439 18.40 -16.00 32.88
CA PHE A 439 18.14 -16.30 34.26
C PHE A 439 19.00 -17.48 34.77
N TYR A 440 19.18 -18.53 33.97
CA TYR A 440 20.11 -19.62 34.30
C TYR A 440 21.55 -19.12 34.49
N ARG A 441 22.00 -18.19 33.61
CA ARG A 441 23.34 -17.63 33.67
C ARG A 441 23.58 -16.79 34.94
N PHE A 442 22.57 -16.02 35.37
CA PHE A 442 22.73 -15.03 36.42
C PHE A 442 22.28 -15.51 37.81
N LYS A 443 21.40 -16.51 37.95
CA LYS A 443 20.81 -16.91 39.24
C LYS A 443 21.79 -17.43 40.26
N ASN A 444 22.95 -17.91 39.85
CA ASN A 444 24.00 -18.46 40.74
C ASN A 444 25.18 -17.49 40.93
N GLN A 445 25.07 -16.25 40.50
CA GLN A 445 26.11 -15.24 40.69
C GLN A 445 26.17 -14.79 42.15
N GLU A 446 27.37 -14.42 42.64
CA GLU A 446 27.63 -14.06 44.03
C GLU A 446 26.70 -12.97 44.56
N TYR A 447 26.43 -11.92 43.77
CA TYR A 447 25.53 -10.83 44.16
C TYR A 447 24.07 -11.29 44.34
N VAL A 448 23.63 -12.33 43.62
CA VAL A 448 22.29 -12.92 43.76
C VAL A 448 22.24 -13.77 45.03
N LEU A 449 23.29 -14.54 45.29
CA LEU A 449 23.41 -15.34 46.51
C LEU A 449 23.46 -14.43 47.74
N ALA A 450 24.23 -13.34 47.71
CA ALA A 450 24.27 -12.33 48.75
C ALA A 450 22.88 -11.70 49.02
N ALA A 451 22.16 -11.33 47.98
CA ALA A 451 20.80 -10.79 48.12
C ALA A 451 19.84 -11.80 48.77
N ARG A 452 19.99 -13.10 48.44
CA ARG A 452 19.19 -14.18 49.01
C ARG A 452 19.49 -14.39 50.49
N THR A 453 20.77 -14.38 50.89
CA THR A 453 21.18 -14.51 52.29
C THR A 453 20.71 -13.32 53.14
N LEU A 454 20.57 -12.13 52.54
CA LEU A 454 20.01 -10.95 53.17
C LEU A 454 18.47 -10.95 53.22
N GLY A 455 17.81 -12.04 52.79
CA GLY A 455 16.36 -12.21 52.90
C GLY A 455 15.55 -11.51 51.81
N ALA A 456 16.13 -11.20 50.63
CA ALA A 456 15.37 -10.66 49.52
C ALA A 456 14.36 -11.68 48.97
N SER A 457 13.13 -11.23 48.72
CA SER A 457 12.08 -12.07 48.10
C SER A 457 12.45 -12.48 46.68
N ASP A 458 11.93 -13.63 46.21
CA ASP A 458 12.19 -14.16 44.87
C ASP A 458 11.86 -13.15 43.76
N SER A 459 10.73 -12.47 43.87
CA SER A 459 10.34 -11.41 42.92
C SER A 459 11.37 -10.26 42.89
N ARG A 460 11.87 -9.84 44.07
CA ARG A 460 12.91 -8.80 44.15
C ARG A 460 14.21 -9.28 43.50
N ILE A 461 14.60 -10.54 43.75
CA ILE A 461 15.78 -11.12 43.13
C ILE A 461 15.64 -11.18 41.62
N MET A 462 14.50 -11.69 41.11
CA MET A 462 14.24 -11.79 39.67
C MET A 462 14.28 -10.44 38.96
N PHE A 463 13.49 -9.47 39.44
CA PHE A 463 13.28 -8.22 38.67
C PHE A 463 14.25 -7.10 39.05
N LYS A 464 14.89 -7.12 40.24
CA LYS A 464 15.82 -6.08 40.65
C LYS A 464 17.29 -6.48 40.51
N HIS A 465 17.60 -7.77 40.59
CA HIS A 465 18.99 -8.24 40.57
C HIS A 465 19.34 -9.02 39.27
N ILE A 466 18.48 -9.93 38.80
CA ILE A 466 18.79 -10.76 37.62
C ILE A 466 18.40 -10.05 36.31
N PHE A 467 17.15 -9.61 36.20
CA PHE A 467 16.61 -9.05 34.97
C PHE A 467 17.41 -7.85 34.43
N PRO A 468 17.82 -6.85 35.26
CA PRO A 468 18.59 -5.71 34.72
C PRO A 468 19.95 -6.11 34.13
N ASN A 469 20.56 -7.16 34.64
CA ASN A 469 21.84 -7.67 34.13
C ASN A 469 21.68 -8.48 32.84
N GLY A 470 20.53 -9.13 32.64
CA GLY A 470 20.16 -9.81 31.40
C GLY A 470 19.53 -8.91 30.34
N LEU A 471 19.09 -7.69 30.73
CA LEU A 471 18.27 -6.80 29.90
C LEU A 471 18.94 -6.45 28.56
N GLY A 472 20.25 -6.22 28.55
CA GLY A 472 20.99 -5.87 27.33
C GLY A 472 20.82 -6.91 26.23
N THR A 473 20.96 -8.20 26.56
CA THR A 473 20.78 -9.29 25.59
C THR A 473 19.31 -9.48 25.19
N ILE A 474 18.38 -9.24 26.10
CA ILE A 474 16.95 -9.38 25.85
C ILE A 474 16.47 -8.24 24.95
N VAL A 475 16.84 -6.99 25.22
CA VAL A 475 16.45 -5.80 24.43
C VAL A 475 16.96 -5.87 23.00
N THR A 476 18.20 -6.32 22.78
CA THR A 476 18.73 -6.47 21.42
C THR A 476 17.92 -7.47 20.57
N SER A 477 17.28 -8.44 21.23
CA SER A 477 16.41 -9.39 20.55
C SER A 477 15.10 -8.76 20.06
N ILE A 478 14.59 -7.74 20.76
CA ILE A 478 13.32 -7.07 20.38
C ILE A 478 13.49 -6.28 19.09
N ALA A 479 14.62 -5.60 18.93
CA ALA A 479 14.88 -4.78 17.75
C ALA A 479 14.74 -5.57 16.43
N LEU A 480 14.98 -6.89 16.48
CA LEU A 480 14.84 -7.78 15.32
C LEU A 480 13.45 -8.47 15.24
N ILE A 481 12.62 -8.37 16.27
CA ILE A 481 11.28 -8.96 16.26
C ILE A 481 10.35 -8.14 15.37
N ILE A 482 10.38 -6.81 15.46
CA ILE A 482 9.51 -5.92 14.69
C ILE A 482 9.65 -6.18 13.19
N PRO A 483 10.84 -6.12 12.57
CA PRO A 483 10.97 -6.40 11.14
C PRO A 483 10.60 -7.83 10.77
N SER A 484 10.87 -8.82 11.64
CA SER A 484 10.46 -10.19 11.35
C SER A 484 8.95 -10.39 11.39
N MET A 485 8.22 -9.65 12.24
CA MET A 485 6.76 -9.65 12.26
C MET A 485 6.17 -9.00 11.00
N ILE A 486 6.72 -7.84 10.58
CA ILE A 486 6.31 -7.17 9.33
C ILE A 486 6.58 -8.10 8.13
N TYR A 487 7.75 -8.75 8.07
CA TYR A 487 8.07 -9.69 7.01
C TYR A 487 7.11 -10.89 6.98
N SER A 488 6.78 -11.45 8.13
CA SER A 488 5.87 -12.59 8.24
C SER A 488 4.44 -12.21 7.82
N GLU A 489 3.95 -11.04 8.27
CA GLU A 489 2.66 -10.48 7.85
C GLU A 489 2.64 -10.27 6.32
N THR A 490 3.68 -9.62 5.79
CA THR A 490 3.84 -9.37 4.36
C THR A 490 3.82 -10.67 3.56
N SER A 491 4.52 -11.71 4.01
CA SER A 491 4.56 -13.01 3.34
C SER A 491 3.19 -13.70 3.34
N LEU A 492 2.45 -13.63 4.44
CA LEU A 492 1.11 -14.21 4.54
C LEU A 492 0.09 -13.48 3.66
N SER A 493 0.20 -12.15 3.59
CA SER A 493 -0.64 -11.31 2.72
C SER A 493 -0.29 -11.53 1.25
N TYR A 494 1.00 -11.62 0.91
CA TYR A 494 1.45 -11.94 -0.45
C TYR A 494 0.97 -13.30 -0.94
N LEU A 495 0.97 -14.32 -0.08
CA LEU A 495 0.45 -15.65 -0.39
C LEU A 495 -1.10 -15.72 -0.45
N GLY A 496 -1.78 -14.62 -0.16
CA GLY A 496 -3.25 -14.56 -0.15
C GLY A 496 -3.91 -15.31 1.03
N ILE A 497 -3.10 -15.79 2.00
CA ILE A 497 -3.61 -16.49 3.19
C ILE A 497 -4.43 -15.51 4.05
N ILE A 498 -3.94 -14.30 4.18
CA ILE A 498 -4.63 -13.18 4.84
C ILE A 498 -4.97 -12.13 3.78
N ASN A 499 -6.23 -11.72 3.74
CA ASN A 499 -6.69 -10.62 2.90
C ASN A 499 -7.17 -9.47 3.81
N LEU A 500 -6.36 -8.43 3.93
CA LEU A 500 -6.69 -7.23 4.70
C LEU A 500 -7.59 -6.27 3.90
N GLU A 501 -7.57 -6.33 2.57
CA GLU A 501 -8.40 -5.47 1.72
C GLU A 501 -9.90 -5.74 1.89
N ALA A 502 -10.27 -6.98 2.21
CA ALA A 502 -11.66 -7.32 2.50
C ALA A 502 -12.22 -6.53 3.70
N GLY A 503 -11.35 -6.12 4.64
CA GLY A 503 -11.68 -5.29 5.80
C GLY A 503 -11.33 -3.80 5.61
N ASN A 504 -11.20 -3.32 4.37
CA ASN A 504 -10.81 -1.93 4.10
C ASN A 504 -9.49 -1.49 4.75
N LEU A 505 -8.68 -2.45 5.17
CA LEU A 505 -7.33 -2.26 5.63
C LEU A 505 -6.38 -2.52 4.46
N THR A 506 -5.16 -2.06 4.59
CA THR A 506 -4.10 -2.39 3.63
C THR A 506 -2.82 -2.64 4.39
N SER A 507 -1.92 -3.40 3.80
CA SER A 507 -0.57 -3.60 4.32
C SER A 507 0.44 -3.53 3.18
N VAL A 508 1.72 -3.52 3.53
CA VAL A 508 2.78 -3.62 2.51
C VAL A 508 2.65 -4.91 1.71
N GLY A 509 2.25 -6.01 2.38
CA GLY A 509 2.08 -7.32 1.75
C GLY A 509 0.92 -7.39 0.76
N THR A 510 -0.22 -6.77 1.08
CA THR A 510 -1.36 -6.71 0.15
C THR A 510 -1.00 -5.94 -1.12
N LEU A 511 -0.19 -4.89 -1.00
CA LEU A 511 0.26 -4.12 -2.15
C LEU A 511 1.26 -4.90 -3.02
N ILE A 512 2.17 -5.68 -2.41
CA ILE A 512 3.06 -6.58 -3.16
C ILE A 512 2.24 -7.67 -3.88
N ASN A 513 1.19 -8.20 -3.24
CA ASN A 513 0.28 -9.15 -3.87
C ASN A 513 -0.43 -8.52 -5.09
N ALA A 514 -0.89 -7.28 -4.99
CA ALA A 514 -1.50 -6.56 -6.11
C ALA A 514 -0.53 -6.40 -7.31
N GLY A 515 0.78 -6.40 -7.06
CA GLY A 515 1.81 -6.39 -8.11
C GLY A 515 2.19 -7.75 -8.68
N GLN A 516 1.61 -8.85 -8.18
CA GLN A 516 1.96 -10.21 -8.59
C GLN A 516 1.71 -10.46 -10.08
N GLU A 517 0.65 -9.86 -10.64
CA GLU A 517 0.32 -9.96 -12.06
C GLU A 517 1.48 -9.47 -12.95
N ALA A 518 2.16 -8.39 -12.57
CA ALA A 518 3.29 -7.86 -13.31
C ALA A 518 4.45 -8.86 -13.41
N PHE A 519 4.69 -9.62 -12.35
CA PHE A 519 5.73 -10.65 -12.35
C PHE A 519 5.32 -11.89 -13.15
N GLN A 520 4.06 -12.27 -13.10
CA GLN A 520 3.55 -13.44 -13.84
C GLN A 520 3.53 -13.20 -15.35
N THR A 521 3.22 -11.97 -15.78
CA THR A 521 3.15 -11.61 -17.20
C THR A 521 4.46 -11.06 -17.74
N LEU A 522 5.47 -10.83 -16.90
CA LEU A 522 6.73 -10.14 -17.24
C LEU A 522 6.50 -8.76 -17.88
N ASP A 523 5.40 -8.11 -17.53
CA ASP A 523 5.04 -6.79 -18.04
C ASP A 523 5.77 -5.70 -17.25
N LEU A 524 6.86 -5.20 -17.82
CA LEU A 524 7.67 -4.15 -17.20
C LEU A 524 6.89 -2.84 -16.99
N ASN A 525 5.85 -2.59 -17.79
CA ASN A 525 4.99 -1.41 -17.63
C ASN A 525 4.17 -1.44 -16.34
N LYS A 526 4.00 -2.61 -15.71
CA LYS A 526 3.31 -2.79 -14.44
C LYS A 526 4.25 -3.03 -13.25
N ALA A 527 5.54 -3.15 -13.49
CA ALA A 527 6.52 -3.52 -12.46
C ALA A 527 6.54 -2.54 -11.27
N TYR A 528 6.22 -1.27 -11.48
CA TYR A 528 6.18 -0.25 -10.43
C TYR A 528 5.19 -0.57 -9.29
N VAL A 529 4.12 -1.34 -9.57
CA VAL A 529 3.12 -1.73 -8.55
C VAL A 529 3.77 -2.50 -7.40
N ALA A 530 4.70 -3.41 -7.73
CA ALA A 530 5.43 -4.16 -6.74
C ALA A 530 6.75 -3.50 -6.33
N LEU A 531 7.37 -2.70 -7.21
CA LEU A 531 8.69 -2.10 -6.98
C LEU A 531 8.72 -1.23 -5.72
N PHE A 532 7.76 -0.30 -5.58
CA PHE A 532 7.72 0.62 -4.44
C PHE A 532 7.52 -0.08 -3.10
N PRO A 533 6.55 -0.99 -2.93
CA PRO A 533 6.41 -1.71 -1.67
C PRO A 533 7.56 -2.68 -1.39
N CYS A 534 8.15 -3.31 -2.41
CA CYS A 534 9.36 -4.13 -2.24
C CYS A 534 10.56 -3.29 -1.79
N LEU A 535 10.78 -2.13 -2.40
CA LEU A 535 11.85 -1.21 -2.00
C LEU A 535 11.68 -0.75 -0.55
N PHE A 536 10.44 -0.40 -0.16
CA PHE A 536 10.12 -0.05 1.21
C PHE A 536 10.48 -1.19 2.18
N LEU A 537 10.09 -2.44 1.86
CA LEU A 537 10.38 -3.60 2.69
C LEU A 537 11.88 -3.89 2.79
N VAL A 538 12.61 -3.80 1.67
CA VAL A 538 14.07 -3.99 1.64
C VAL A 538 14.78 -2.95 2.50
N LEU A 539 14.42 -1.66 2.34
CA LEU A 539 14.98 -0.58 3.16
C LEU A 539 14.67 -0.79 4.65
N LEU A 540 13.46 -1.21 4.98
CA LEU A 540 13.05 -1.52 6.35
C LEU A 540 13.89 -2.64 6.94
N MET A 541 13.99 -3.78 6.25
CA MET A 541 14.74 -4.95 6.73
C MET A 541 16.23 -4.64 6.89
N LEU A 542 16.83 -3.97 5.90
CA LEU A 542 18.24 -3.56 5.96
C LEU A 542 18.49 -2.62 7.14
N SER A 543 17.62 -1.63 7.32
CA SER A 543 17.76 -0.63 8.38
C SER A 543 17.65 -1.23 9.77
N PHE A 544 16.68 -2.12 9.99
CA PHE A 544 16.55 -2.82 11.27
C PHE A 544 17.70 -3.79 11.54
N ASN A 545 18.28 -4.42 10.51
CA ASN A 545 19.47 -5.25 10.68
C ASN A 545 20.68 -4.41 11.09
N LEU A 546 20.93 -3.27 10.45
CA LEU A 546 22.00 -2.36 10.83
C LEU A 546 21.82 -1.81 12.25
N PHE A 547 20.60 -1.36 12.56
CA PHE A 547 20.21 -0.85 13.88
C PHE A 547 20.35 -1.92 14.97
N GLY A 548 19.83 -3.13 14.74
CA GLY A 548 19.87 -4.25 15.67
C GLY A 548 21.28 -4.73 15.98
N ASN A 549 22.15 -4.80 14.96
CA ASN A 549 23.57 -5.11 15.16
C ASN A 549 24.25 -4.02 15.99
N GLY A 550 24.01 -2.75 15.71
CA GLY A 550 24.54 -1.65 16.51
C GLY A 550 24.06 -1.67 17.96
N LEU A 551 22.79 -2.01 18.20
CA LEU A 551 22.27 -2.21 19.56
C LEU A 551 23.00 -3.38 20.25
N ARG A 552 23.17 -4.50 19.56
CA ARG A 552 23.86 -5.66 20.09
C ARG A 552 25.28 -5.31 20.53
N ASP A 553 26.03 -4.59 19.68
CA ASP A 553 27.39 -4.15 19.99
C ASP A 553 27.41 -3.16 21.16
N ALA A 554 26.50 -2.20 21.17
CA ALA A 554 26.40 -1.19 22.21
C ALA A 554 26.08 -1.77 23.60
N PHE A 555 25.25 -2.81 23.67
CA PHE A 555 24.86 -3.48 24.91
C PHE A 555 25.75 -4.67 25.30
N ASN A 556 26.75 -5.02 24.48
CA ASN A 556 27.64 -6.14 24.77
C ASN A 556 28.53 -5.83 25.99
N PRO A 557 28.46 -6.65 27.08
CA PRO A 557 29.25 -6.41 28.29
C PRO A 557 30.78 -6.60 28.07
N SER A 558 31.18 -7.45 27.12
CA SER A 558 32.60 -7.76 26.87
C SER A 558 33.38 -6.60 26.23
N LEU A 559 32.71 -5.60 25.67
CA LEU A 559 33.33 -4.40 25.14
C LEU A 559 33.49 -3.27 26.16
N ARG A 560 33.19 -3.53 27.44
CA ARG A 560 33.28 -2.52 28.53
C ARG A 560 34.70 -2.13 28.93
N GLY A 561 35.73 -2.81 28.48
CA GLY A 561 37.11 -2.57 28.94
C GLY A 561 38.12 -2.29 27.83
N SER A 562 37.70 -2.20 26.57
CA SER A 562 38.60 -2.05 25.44
C SER A 562 38.65 -0.63 24.82
N GLU A 563 38.09 0.35 25.52
CA GLU A 563 38.00 1.76 25.02
C GLU A 563 38.87 2.73 25.84
N ASP A 564 40.03 2.30 26.37
CA ASP A 564 41.08 3.19 26.90
C ASP A 564 42.21 3.34 25.89
#